data_ed1c4e45a1c7512523056897a835955a
#
_entry.id   ed1c4e45a1c7512523056897a835955a
#
_cell.length_a   1.000
_cell.length_b   1.000
_cell.length_c   1.000
_cell.angle_alpha   90.00
_cell.angle_beta   90.00
_cell.angle_gamma   90.00
#
_symmetry.space_group_name_H-M   'P 1'
#
loop_
_entity.id
_entity.type
_entity.pdbx_description
1 polymer ?
#
loop_
_entity_poly.entity_id
_entity_poly.type
_entity_poly.pdbx_seq_one_letter_code
_entity_poly.pdbx_strand_id
1 'polypeptide(L)'
;MAFGLIRVRNLSAGDIDSTDKHNARRYEKKEQYPENVPFEKREDSFIRVQYLEGNESEFLSKEESSLSKAISKRLEENQVKGIKSNSNLAIEYVVGINDIKAWDNYDFDGFISNTRKWLEDRHGQDSVVAIYSHQDESNPHAHIV
;
A
#
# COMPACT_ATOMS: atom_id res chain seq x y z
N MET A 1 15.54 1.95 21.11
CA MET A 1 14.70 3.11 20.75
C MET A 1 13.97 2.82 19.45
N ALA A 2 12.67 2.98 19.43
CA ALA A 2 11.87 2.81 18.20
C ALA A 2 11.94 4.08 17.36
N PHE A 3 12.09 3.92 16.05
CA PHE A 3 12.09 5.02 15.09
C PHE A 3 10.96 4.83 14.09
N GLY A 4 10.24 5.90 13.82
CA GLY A 4 9.35 5.93 12.67
C GLY A 4 10.17 5.85 11.38
N LEU A 5 9.67 5.10 10.42
CA LEU A 5 10.27 4.95 9.09
C LEU A 5 9.28 5.44 8.04
N ILE A 6 9.75 6.33 7.18
CA ILE A 6 8.99 6.76 6.00
C ILE A 6 9.93 6.70 4.79
N ARG A 7 9.49 6.00 3.74
CA ARG A 7 10.13 6.00 2.43
C ARG A 7 9.12 6.44 1.39
N VAL A 8 9.58 7.12 0.37
CA VAL A 8 8.71 7.67 -0.68
C VAL A 8 9.26 7.27 -2.05
N ARG A 9 8.37 6.83 -2.93
CA ARG A 9 8.72 6.49 -4.30
C ARG A 9 7.63 6.96 -5.27
N ASN A 10 8.05 7.59 -6.37
CA ASN A 10 7.15 7.91 -7.47
C ASN A 10 6.88 6.66 -8.31
N LEU A 11 5.64 6.50 -8.75
CA LEU A 11 5.20 5.39 -9.59
C LEU A 11 4.76 5.90 -10.96
N SER A 12 5.46 5.46 -12.01
CA SER A 12 5.02 5.62 -13.40
C SER A 12 4.11 4.44 -13.80
N ALA A 13 3.52 4.50 -14.99
CA ALA A 13 2.69 3.42 -15.51
C ALA A 13 3.41 2.06 -15.53
N GLY A 14 4.73 2.05 -15.81
CA GLY A 14 5.53 0.83 -15.83
C GLY A 14 5.79 0.21 -14.44
N ASP A 15 5.62 0.99 -13.37
CA ASP A 15 5.88 0.54 -12.00
C ASP A 15 4.65 -0.04 -11.30
N ILE A 16 3.44 0.29 -11.78
CA ILE A 16 2.20 0.04 -11.04
C ILE A 16 1.93 -1.45 -10.84
N ASP A 17 1.97 -2.25 -11.91
CA ASP A 17 1.64 -3.66 -11.81
C ASP A 17 2.66 -4.46 -11.00
N SER A 18 3.95 -4.16 -11.15
CA SER A 18 4.99 -4.81 -10.36
C SER A 18 4.92 -4.42 -8.88
N THR A 19 4.60 -3.18 -8.58
CA THR A 19 4.38 -2.69 -7.22
C THR A 19 3.18 -3.39 -6.58
N ASP A 20 2.05 -3.48 -7.29
CA ASP A 20 0.87 -4.18 -6.82
C ASP A 20 1.14 -5.66 -6.59
N LYS A 21 1.78 -6.34 -7.53
CA LYS A 21 2.16 -7.74 -7.40
C LYS A 21 3.00 -7.98 -6.14
N HIS A 22 4.02 -7.16 -5.92
CA HIS A 22 4.89 -7.26 -4.75
C HIS A 22 4.13 -6.96 -3.45
N ASN A 23 3.41 -5.85 -3.40
CA ASN A 23 2.75 -5.38 -2.19
C ASN A 23 1.52 -6.22 -1.82
N ALA A 24 0.76 -6.67 -2.80
CA ALA A 24 -0.40 -7.53 -2.58
C ALA A 24 -0.04 -9.02 -2.44
N ARG A 25 1.24 -9.36 -2.59
CA ARG A 25 1.69 -10.77 -2.60
C ARG A 25 0.89 -11.60 -3.60
N ARG A 26 0.78 -11.08 -4.84
CA ARG A 26 0.11 -11.78 -5.95
C ARG A 26 1.03 -12.84 -6.55
N TYR A 27 1.28 -13.89 -5.78
CA TYR A 27 2.14 -15.00 -6.16
C TYR A 27 1.34 -16.30 -6.16
N GLU A 28 1.56 -17.12 -7.16
CA GLU A 28 0.91 -18.42 -7.27
C GLU A 28 1.48 -19.44 -6.29
N LYS A 29 2.78 -19.31 -5.99
CA LYS A 29 3.53 -20.27 -5.15
C LYS A 29 4.32 -19.54 -4.07
N LYS A 30 4.47 -20.19 -2.91
CA LYS A 30 5.24 -19.67 -1.78
C LYS A 30 6.71 -19.37 -2.13
N GLU A 31 7.30 -20.13 -3.04
CA GLU A 31 8.68 -19.94 -3.48
C GLU A 31 8.90 -18.63 -4.25
N GLN A 32 7.84 -18.02 -4.77
CA GLN A 32 7.91 -16.76 -5.50
C GLN A 32 7.92 -15.53 -4.59
N TYR A 33 7.62 -15.71 -3.29
CA TYR A 33 7.66 -14.63 -2.30
C TYR A 33 9.08 -14.10 -2.13
N PRO A 34 9.24 -12.81 -1.74
CA PRO A 34 10.55 -12.25 -1.42
C PRO A 34 11.30 -13.08 -0.37
N GLU A 35 12.60 -13.20 -0.52
CA GLU A 35 13.45 -14.00 0.38
C GLU A 35 13.39 -13.56 1.85
N ASN A 36 13.17 -12.27 2.09
CA ASN A 36 13.06 -11.70 3.43
C ASN A 36 11.74 -12.03 4.15
N VAL A 37 10.77 -12.64 3.43
CA VAL A 37 9.54 -13.13 4.06
C VAL A 37 9.77 -14.56 4.53
N PRO A 38 9.69 -14.86 5.85
CA PRO A 38 9.82 -16.22 6.36
C PRO A 38 8.81 -17.16 5.69
N PHE A 39 9.22 -18.38 5.38
CA PHE A 39 8.38 -19.32 4.61
C PHE A 39 7.03 -19.59 5.29
N GLU A 40 7.01 -19.70 6.63
CA GLU A 40 5.82 -19.91 7.43
C GLU A 40 4.83 -18.74 7.40
N LYS A 41 5.29 -17.54 6.99
CA LYS A 41 4.45 -16.34 6.85
C LYS A 41 4.06 -16.02 5.41
N ARG A 42 4.39 -16.90 4.47
CA ARG A 42 4.06 -16.71 3.06
C ARG A 42 2.63 -17.13 2.76
N GLU A 43 1.69 -16.40 3.35
CA GLU A 43 0.26 -16.62 3.17
C GLU A 43 -0.53 -15.33 3.41
N ASP A 44 -1.75 -15.27 2.92
CA ASP A 44 -2.57 -14.05 2.92
C ASP A 44 -2.99 -13.58 4.32
N SER A 45 -2.98 -14.47 5.33
CA SER A 45 -3.34 -14.10 6.70
C SER A 45 -2.39 -13.08 7.34
N PHE A 46 -1.18 -12.93 6.83
CA PHE A 46 -0.18 -11.97 7.33
C PHE A 46 -0.17 -10.64 6.58
N ILE A 47 -1.04 -10.49 5.59
CA ILE A 47 -1.17 -9.25 4.84
C ILE A 47 -2.64 -8.83 4.77
N ARG A 48 -2.85 -7.54 4.63
CA ARG A 48 -4.17 -6.98 4.35
C ARG A 48 -4.04 -5.98 3.22
N VAL A 49 -4.83 -6.17 2.18
CA VAL A 49 -4.84 -5.31 0.99
C VAL A 49 -6.20 -4.65 0.88
N GLN A 50 -6.20 -3.33 0.77
CA GLN A 50 -7.42 -2.53 0.63
C GLN A 50 -7.25 -1.56 -0.53
N TYR A 51 -8.16 -1.63 -1.51
CA TYR A 51 -8.24 -0.65 -2.58
C TYR A 51 -9.45 0.26 -2.35
N LEU A 52 -9.20 1.56 -2.45
CA LEU A 52 -10.22 2.59 -2.28
C LEU A 52 -10.67 3.05 -3.67
N GLU A 53 -11.72 2.45 -4.19
CA GLU A 53 -12.28 2.79 -5.50
C GLU A 53 -13.53 3.67 -5.34
N GLY A 54 -13.34 4.97 -5.10
CA GLY A 54 -14.44 5.90 -5.00
C GLY A 54 -14.80 6.29 -3.57
N ASN A 55 -16.05 6.11 -3.15
CA ASN A 55 -16.52 6.50 -1.82
C ASN A 55 -15.74 5.80 -0.70
N GLU A 56 -15.47 6.52 0.38
CA GLU A 56 -14.73 6.05 1.56
C GLU A 56 -15.25 4.75 2.18
N SER A 57 -16.49 4.36 1.88
CA SER A 57 -17.12 3.15 2.40
C SER A 57 -16.82 1.89 1.59
N GLU A 58 -16.22 1.99 0.41
CA GLU A 58 -15.93 0.83 -0.44
C GLU A 58 -14.46 0.44 -0.37
N PHE A 59 -14.17 -0.51 0.50
CA PHE A 59 -12.88 -1.19 0.52
C PHE A 59 -13.00 -2.50 -0.25
N LEU A 60 -12.25 -2.61 -1.34
CA LEU A 60 -12.18 -3.83 -2.12
C LEU A 60 -10.93 -4.63 -1.75
N SER A 61 -11.03 -5.93 -1.82
CA SER A 61 -9.89 -6.84 -1.59
C SER A 61 -9.03 -6.96 -2.85
N LYS A 62 -7.88 -7.64 -2.71
CA LYS A 62 -6.99 -7.88 -3.86
C LYS A 62 -7.61 -8.78 -4.93
N GLU A 63 -8.64 -9.54 -4.59
CA GLU A 63 -9.38 -10.38 -5.53
C GLU A 63 -10.37 -9.57 -6.38
N GLU A 64 -10.86 -8.47 -5.83
CA GLU A 64 -11.89 -7.64 -6.45
C GLU A 64 -11.32 -6.50 -7.27
N SER A 65 -10.11 -6.05 -6.92
CA SER A 65 -9.49 -4.90 -7.58
C SER A 65 -7.99 -5.06 -7.75
N SER A 66 -7.37 -4.05 -8.35
CA SER A 66 -5.93 -3.91 -8.48
C SER A 66 -5.51 -2.45 -8.34
N LEU A 67 -4.24 -2.22 -8.08
CA LEU A 67 -3.69 -0.86 -8.00
C LEU A 67 -3.92 -0.09 -9.31
N SER A 68 -3.74 -0.75 -10.45
CA SER A 68 -3.97 -0.14 -11.77
C SER A 68 -5.40 0.36 -11.92
N LYS A 69 -6.38 -0.46 -11.53
CA LYS A 69 -7.80 -0.07 -11.56
C LYS A 69 -8.09 1.10 -10.63
N ALA A 70 -7.59 1.04 -9.40
CA ALA A 70 -7.82 2.07 -8.39
C ALA A 70 -7.25 3.42 -8.84
N ILE A 71 -6.03 3.44 -9.37
CA ILE A 71 -5.39 4.66 -9.87
C ILE A 71 -6.15 5.20 -11.10
N SER A 72 -6.46 4.34 -12.07
CA SER A 72 -7.16 4.75 -13.30
C SER A 72 -8.51 5.37 -12.98
N LYS A 73 -9.27 4.75 -12.08
CA LYS A 73 -10.56 5.26 -11.65
C LYS A 73 -10.44 6.64 -10.99
N ARG A 74 -9.46 6.82 -10.12
CA ARG A 74 -9.23 8.08 -9.43
C ARG A 74 -8.83 9.19 -10.40
N LEU A 75 -7.96 8.90 -11.37
CA LEU A 75 -7.56 9.85 -12.39
C LEU A 75 -8.74 10.25 -13.27
N GLU A 76 -9.60 9.30 -13.63
CA GLU A 76 -10.80 9.55 -14.41
C GLU A 76 -11.81 10.41 -13.64
N GLU A 77 -12.10 10.08 -12.37
CA GLU A 77 -13.00 10.86 -11.50
C GLU A 77 -12.54 12.31 -11.33
N ASN A 78 -11.23 12.55 -11.29
CA ASN A 78 -10.65 13.90 -11.18
C ASN A 78 -10.39 14.54 -12.54
N GLN A 79 -10.81 13.92 -13.63
CA GLN A 79 -10.70 14.45 -15.00
C GLN A 79 -9.26 14.84 -15.39
N VAL A 80 -8.28 14.07 -14.93
CA VAL A 80 -6.87 14.30 -15.23
C VAL A 80 -6.60 14.03 -16.70
N LYS A 81 -5.97 14.99 -17.38
CA LYS A 81 -5.65 14.95 -18.83
C LYS A 81 -4.15 15.18 -19.06
N GLY A 82 -3.70 14.87 -20.26
CA GLY A 82 -2.31 15.13 -20.67
C GLY A 82 -1.29 14.19 -20.04
N ILE A 83 -1.73 12.98 -19.62
CA ILE A 83 -0.84 11.96 -19.07
C ILE A 83 0.05 11.40 -20.19
N LYS A 84 1.36 11.46 -19.97
CA LYS A 84 2.37 10.89 -20.88
C LYS A 84 2.81 9.52 -20.37
N SER A 85 3.42 8.71 -21.22
CA SER A 85 3.90 7.37 -20.87
C SER A 85 4.92 7.35 -19.72
N ASN A 86 5.66 8.45 -19.53
CA ASN A 86 6.65 8.61 -18.46
C ASN A 86 6.14 9.45 -17.27
N SER A 87 4.86 9.81 -17.24
CA SER A 87 4.30 10.58 -16.14
C SER A 87 4.29 9.75 -14.85
N ASN A 88 4.58 10.41 -13.73
CA ASN A 88 4.31 9.82 -12.41
C ASN A 88 2.81 9.86 -12.16
N LEU A 89 2.21 8.69 -11.96
CA LEU A 89 0.77 8.54 -11.77
C LEU A 89 0.39 8.51 -10.30
N ALA A 90 1.31 8.07 -9.44
CA ALA A 90 1.08 7.92 -8.01
C ALA A 90 2.38 8.06 -7.23
N ILE A 91 2.24 8.16 -5.91
CA ILE A 91 3.34 8.13 -4.96
C ILE A 91 3.08 6.99 -3.98
N GLU A 92 4.07 6.14 -3.77
CA GLU A 92 4.04 5.12 -2.74
C GLU A 92 4.78 5.62 -1.49
N TYR A 93 4.10 5.52 -0.34
CA TYR A 93 4.70 5.74 0.96
C TYR A 93 4.85 4.39 1.67
N VAL A 94 6.04 4.09 2.14
CA VAL A 94 6.29 2.96 3.03
C VAL A 94 6.46 3.52 4.43
N VAL A 95 5.58 3.13 5.34
CA VAL A 95 5.56 3.66 6.71
C VAL A 95 5.60 2.50 7.71
N GLY A 96 6.35 2.68 8.78
CA GLY A 96 6.46 1.67 9.81
C GLY A 96 7.27 2.16 11.00
N ILE A 97 7.46 1.25 11.95
CA ILE A 97 8.34 1.45 13.10
C ILE A 97 9.38 0.32 13.04
N ASN A 98 10.66 0.68 13.17
CA ASN A 98 11.75 -0.26 13.00
C ASN A 98 12.03 -1.17 14.21
N ASP A 99 11.18 -1.14 15.22
CA ASP A 99 11.28 -1.98 16.41
C ASP A 99 9.98 -2.80 16.57
N ILE A 100 10.08 -4.11 16.34
CA ILE A 100 8.92 -5.01 16.44
C ILE A 100 8.30 -5.00 17.84
N LYS A 101 9.10 -4.80 18.88
CA LYS A 101 8.61 -4.72 20.27
C LYS A 101 7.73 -3.50 20.51
N ALA A 102 7.90 -2.44 19.73
CA ALA A 102 7.03 -1.28 19.80
C ALA A 102 5.59 -1.62 19.38
N TRP A 103 5.40 -2.60 18.50
CA TRP A 103 4.09 -3.02 18.04
C TRP A 103 3.29 -3.80 19.09
N ASP A 104 3.95 -4.42 20.06
CA ASP A 104 3.27 -5.10 21.17
C ASP A 104 2.43 -4.12 22.01
N ASN A 105 2.83 -2.83 22.02
CA ASN A 105 2.18 -1.75 22.75
C ASN A 105 1.54 -0.70 21.82
N TYR A 106 1.50 -0.95 20.51
CA TYR A 106 1.01 0.00 19.51
C TYR A 106 -0.23 -0.53 18.81
N ASP A 107 -1.19 0.35 18.64
CA ASP A 107 -2.35 0.10 17.77
C ASP A 107 -1.93 0.31 16.30
N PHE A 108 -1.62 -0.78 15.61
CA PHE A 108 -1.18 -0.76 14.22
C PHE A 108 -2.28 -0.21 13.29
N ASP A 109 -3.53 -0.59 13.52
CA ASP A 109 -4.65 -0.07 12.72
C ASP A 109 -4.85 1.44 12.95
N GLY A 110 -4.72 1.89 14.18
CA GLY A 110 -4.74 3.32 14.50
C GLY A 110 -3.60 4.08 13.87
N PHE A 111 -2.40 3.49 13.84
CA PHE A 111 -1.24 4.05 13.16
C PHE A 111 -1.50 4.23 11.66
N ILE A 112 -2.06 3.22 11.01
CA ILE A 112 -2.41 3.29 9.58
C ILE A 112 -3.48 4.36 9.34
N SER A 113 -4.53 4.41 10.16
CA SER A 113 -5.60 5.40 10.04
C SER A 113 -5.08 6.83 10.20
N ASN A 114 -4.21 7.05 11.17
CA ASN A 114 -3.59 8.36 11.40
C ASN A 114 -2.66 8.74 10.25
N THR A 115 -1.90 7.80 9.72
CA THR A 115 -1.02 8.02 8.56
C THR A 115 -1.83 8.35 7.32
N ARG A 116 -2.92 7.63 7.08
CA ARG A 116 -3.86 7.93 5.98
C ARG A 116 -4.38 9.36 6.10
N LYS A 117 -4.87 9.75 7.26
CA LYS A 117 -5.36 11.10 7.49
C LYS A 117 -4.29 12.16 7.23
N TRP A 118 -3.07 11.93 7.70
CA TRP A 118 -1.94 12.83 7.45
C TRP A 118 -1.65 12.97 5.94
N LEU A 119 -1.72 11.88 5.18
CA LEU A 119 -1.54 11.90 3.73
C LEU A 119 -2.68 12.64 3.02
N GLU A 120 -3.92 12.43 3.45
CA GLU A 120 -5.10 13.12 2.91
C GLU A 120 -5.06 14.62 3.20
N ASP A 121 -4.61 15.02 4.40
CA ASP A 121 -4.42 16.42 4.74
C ASP A 121 -3.33 17.08 3.88
N ARG A 122 -2.31 16.31 3.49
CA ARG A 122 -1.19 16.79 2.67
C ARG A 122 -1.49 16.82 1.16
N HIS A 123 -2.17 15.81 0.65
CA HIS A 123 -2.39 15.62 -0.79
C HIS A 123 -3.83 15.86 -1.24
N GLY A 124 -4.74 15.98 -0.31
CA GLY A 124 -6.17 16.15 -0.58
C GLY A 124 -6.99 14.95 -0.13
N GLN A 125 -8.25 15.21 0.19
CA GLN A 125 -9.22 14.16 0.48
C GLN A 125 -9.33 13.24 -0.75
N ASP A 126 -9.53 11.97 -0.56
CA ASP A 126 -9.59 10.95 -1.63
C ASP A 126 -8.25 10.73 -2.39
N SER A 127 -7.13 11.23 -1.86
CA SER A 127 -5.82 11.03 -2.49
C SER A 127 -5.26 9.62 -2.29
N VAL A 128 -5.66 8.91 -1.24
CA VAL A 128 -5.22 7.54 -0.98
C VAL A 128 -6.06 6.56 -1.78
N VAL A 129 -5.41 5.70 -2.56
CA VAL A 129 -6.07 4.72 -3.45
C VAL A 129 -5.84 3.27 -3.04
N ALA A 130 -4.79 2.97 -2.28
CA ALA A 130 -4.51 1.62 -1.82
C ALA A 130 -3.71 1.63 -0.52
N ILE A 131 -3.98 0.64 0.33
CA ILE A 131 -3.24 0.40 1.57
C ILE A 131 -2.90 -1.09 1.64
N TYR A 132 -1.61 -1.38 1.76
CA TYR A 132 -1.09 -2.73 1.91
C TYR A 132 -0.44 -2.84 3.29
N SER A 133 -1.02 -3.63 4.18
CA SER A 133 -0.49 -3.84 5.52
C SER A 133 0.28 -5.15 5.57
N HIS A 134 1.57 -5.09 5.86
CA HIS A 134 2.47 -6.24 5.88
C HIS A 134 2.85 -6.59 7.31
N GLN A 135 2.49 -7.79 7.73
CA GLN A 135 2.92 -8.43 8.97
C GLN A 135 3.67 -9.74 8.70
N ASP A 136 4.05 -9.98 7.45
CA ASP A 136 4.78 -11.15 6.99
C ASP A 136 6.30 -11.00 7.05
N GLU A 137 6.79 -9.80 7.26
CA GLU A 137 8.21 -9.48 7.43
C GLU A 137 8.54 -9.22 8.90
N SER A 138 9.83 -9.13 9.22
CA SER A 138 10.28 -8.96 10.59
C SER A 138 9.80 -7.65 11.25
N ASN A 139 9.61 -6.60 10.47
CA ASN A 139 9.08 -5.33 10.94
C ASN A 139 7.74 -5.02 10.26
N PRO A 140 6.63 -5.02 11.01
CA PRO A 140 5.33 -4.62 10.46
C PRO A 140 5.38 -3.22 9.87
N HIS A 141 4.82 -3.07 8.67
CA HIS A 141 4.79 -1.81 7.95
C HIS A 141 3.61 -1.77 6.98
N ALA A 142 3.37 -0.61 6.41
CA ALA A 142 2.35 -0.43 5.38
C ALA A 142 2.92 0.29 4.17
N HIS A 143 2.45 -0.11 3.00
CA HIS A 143 2.61 0.63 1.76
C HIS A 143 1.29 1.35 1.48
N ILE A 144 1.35 2.65 1.28
CA ILE A 144 0.18 3.50 1.03
C ILE A 144 0.41 4.24 -0.29
N VAL A 145 -0.52 4.09 -1.21
CA VAL A 145 -0.47 4.70 -2.54
C VAL A 145 -1.58 5.70 -2.74
#